data_bc1aba12ba92003fc5b44c503295b53b
#
_entry.id   bc1aba12ba92003fc5b44c503295b53b
#
_cell.length_a   1.000
_cell.length_b   1.000
_cell.length_c   1.000
_cell.angle_alpha   90.00
_cell.angle_beta   90.00
_cell.angle_gamma   90.00
#
_symmetry.space_group_name_H-M   'P 1'
#
loop_
_entity.id
_entity.type
_entity.pdbx_description
1 polymer ?
#
loop_
_entity_poly.entity_id
_entity_poly.type
_entity_poly.pdbx_seq_one_letter_code
_entity_poly.pdbx_strand_id
1 'polypeptide(L)'
;KKMKSKNLHTIIEMKSGDSENLPFEDNFFDAVTVAFGVRNFENLEKGLKEIYRVLKPGGYAVVLEFSKPQQFPFKQIYSFYFKFILPKVGSWLSKDNSAYQYLPESVDAFPYGNAFLNVLSQAGFSQVKAQNLTFGISSIYTGKK
;
A
#
# COMPACT_ATOMS: atom_id res chain seq x y z
N LYS A 1 19.18 9.37 11.04
CA LYS A 1 19.18 10.12 12.34
C LYS A 1 18.15 9.53 13.32
N LYS A 2 16.88 9.38 12.93
CA LYS A 2 15.76 8.91 13.79
C LYS A 2 15.92 7.47 14.32
N MET A 3 16.54 6.56 13.57
CA MET A 3 16.79 5.18 13.99
C MET A 3 17.88 5.08 15.08
N LYS A 4 18.96 5.86 14.94
CA LYS A 4 20.04 5.91 15.95
C LYS A 4 19.55 6.46 17.29
N SER A 5 18.68 7.49 17.27
CA SER A 5 18.14 8.08 18.51
C SER A 5 17.19 7.17 19.29
N LYS A 6 16.66 6.11 18.66
CA LYS A 6 15.76 5.11 19.27
C LYS A 6 16.39 3.73 19.44
N ASN A 7 17.71 3.59 19.25
CA ASN A 7 18.44 2.32 19.30
C ASN A 7 17.87 1.21 18.40
N LEU A 8 17.17 1.59 17.29
CA LEU A 8 16.53 0.63 16.38
C LEU A 8 17.50 0.07 15.34
N HIS A 9 18.70 0.62 15.22
CA HIS A 9 19.70 0.21 14.22
C HIS A 9 20.28 -1.19 14.45
N THR A 10 20.09 -1.76 15.65
CA THR A 10 20.48 -3.13 15.99
C THR A 10 19.43 -4.17 15.61
N ILE A 11 18.19 -3.73 15.35
CA ILE A 11 17.03 -4.58 15.08
C ILE A 11 16.54 -4.43 13.65
N ILE A 12 16.69 -3.21 13.07
CA ILE A 12 16.18 -2.87 11.73
C ILE A 12 17.35 -2.67 10.79
N GLU A 13 17.45 -3.51 9.78
CA GLU A 13 18.36 -3.33 8.65
C GLU A 13 17.65 -2.55 7.53
N MET A 14 18.33 -1.54 6.98
CA MET A 14 17.81 -0.77 5.83
C MET A 14 18.55 -1.22 4.57
N LYS A 15 17.78 -1.68 3.59
CA LYS A 15 18.27 -2.04 2.25
C LYS A 15 17.58 -1.21 1.19
N SER A 16 18.32 -0.81 0.18
CA SER A 16 17.76 -0.29 -1.07
C SER A 16 17.44 -1.48 -1.96
N GLY A 17 16.30 -1.45 -2.63
CA GLY A 17 15.89 -2.52 -3.52
C GLY A 17 14.68 -2.10 -4.35
N ASP A 18 14.47 -2.81 -5.46
CA ASP A 18 13.29 -2.71 -6.29
C ASP A 18 12.23 -3.67 -5.75
N SER A 19 11.00 -3.17 -5.56
CA SER A 19 9.87 -3.98 -5.09
C SER A 19 9.45 -5.08 -6.08
N GLU A 20 9.83 -4.93 -7.33
CA GLU A 20 9.57 -5.91 -8.40
C GLU A 20 10.74 -6.88 -8.64
N ASN A 21 11.83 -6.73 -7.88
CA ASN A 21 12.99 -7.60 -7.88
C ASN A 21 13.69 -7.52 -6.53
N LEU A 22 13.10 -8.09 -5.51
CA LEU A 22 13.57 -8.00 -4.13
C LEU A 22 14.90 -8.77 -3.95
N PRO A 23 15.94 -8.15 -3.36
CA PRO A 23 17.27 -8.77 -3.17
C PRO A 23 17.29 -9.76 -1.99
N PHE A 24 16.35 -10.69 -1.97
CA PHE A 24 16.21 -11.72 -0.96
C PHE A 24 15.92 -13.07 -1.62
N GLU A 25 16.32 -14.14 -0.96
CA GLU A 25 16.05 -15.51 -1.38
C GLU A 25 14.57 -15.86 -1.25
N ASP A 26 14.15 -16.92 -1.92
CA ASP A 26 12.82 -17.50 -1.76
C ASP A 26 12.59 -17.96 -0.32
N ASN A 27 11.38 -17.79 0.20
CA ASN A 27 10.98 -18.27 1.51
C ASN A 27 11.85 -17.71 2.68
N PHE A 28 12.22 -16.45 2.60
CA PHE A 28 13.10 -15.80 3.57
C PHE A 28 12.33 -15.21 4.77
N PHE A 29 11.20 -14.55 4.51
CA PHE A 29 10.45 -13.80 5.53
C PHE A 29 9.24 -14.56 6.07
N ASP A 30 8.98 -14.41 7.36
CA ASP A 30 7.75 -14.89 8.01
C ASP A 30 6.55 -13.98 7.69
N ALA A 31 6.79 -12.69 7.51
CA ALA A 31 5.78 -11.71 7.09
C ALA A 31 6.41 -10.57 6.28
N VAL A 32 5.64 -10.01 5.37
CA VAL A 32 5.97 -8.79 4.62
C VAL A 32 4.87 -7.78 4.83
N THR A 33 5.23 -6.54 5.19
CA THR A 33 4.28 -5.44 5.36
C THR A 33 4.60 -4.30 4.41
N VAL A 34 3.59 -3.77 3.73
CA VAL A 34 3.72 -2.60 2.86
C VAL A 34 2.68 -1.56 3.27
N ALA A 35 3.11 -0.34 3.56
CA ALA A 35 2.22 0.75 3.92
C ALA A 35 2.33 1.89 2.90
N PHE A 36 1.23 2.19 2.22
CA PHE A 36 1.09 3.29 1.24
C PHE A 36 2.14 3.26 0.11
N GLY A 37 2.54 2.06 -0.30
CA GLY A 37 3.59 1.87 -1.29
C GLY A 37 3.17 1.04 -2.51
N VAL A 38 2.23 0.13 -2.36
CA VAL A 38 1.87 -0.84 -3.40
C VAL A 38 1.27 -0.16 -4.65
N ARG A 39 0.55 0.95 -4.47
CA ARG A 39 0.00 1.73 -5.59
C ARG A 39 1.09 2.35 -6.49
N ASN A 40 2.33 2.44 -5.99
CA ASN A 40 3.46 3.02 -6.72
C ASN A 40 4.29 1.96 -7.45
N PHE A 41 3.92 0.68 -7.39
CA PHE A 41 4.57 -0.36 -8.17
C PHE A 41 4.30 -0.11 -9.66
N GLU A 42 5.33 -0.16 -10.48
CA GLU A 42 5.20 -0.03 -11.94
C GLU A 42 4.38 -1.20 -12.50
N ASN A 43 4.68 -2.40 -12.01
CA ASN A 43 3.91 -3.61 -12.28
C ASN A 43 3.44 -4.24 -10.97
N LEU A 44 2.17 -3.97 -10.62
CA LEU A 44 1.57 -4.42 -9.37
C LEU A 44 1.61 -5.95 -9.20
N GLU A 45 1.29 -6.68 -10.26
CA GLU A 45 1.28 -8.15 -10.24
C GLU A 45 2.68 -8.72 -9.99
N LYS A 46 3.69 -8.16 -10.65
CA LYS A 46 5.09 -8.57 -10.49
C LYS A 46 5.59 -8.31 -9.07
N GLY A 47 5.33 -7.13 -8.52
CA GLY A 47 5.71 -6.80 -7.16
C GLY A 47 5.02 -7.68 -6.11
N LEU A 48 3.74 -8.01 -6.31
CA LEU A 48 3.03 -8.94 -5.42
C LEU A 48 3.55 -10.38 -5.54
N LYS A 49 3.95 -10.83 -6.74
CA LYS A 49 4.61 -12.13 -6.93
C LYS A 49 5.98 -12.18 -6.25
N GLU A 50 6.73 -11.08 -6.26
CA GLU A 50 7.99 -10.99 -5.51
C GLU A 50 7.77 -11.05 -3.99
N ILE A 51 6.76 -10.35 -3.47
CA ILE A 51 6.36 -10.47 -2.07
C ILE A 51 5.99 -11.92 -1.74
N TYR A 52 5.22 -12.58 -2.62
CA TYR A 52 4.88 -13.99 -2.45
C TYR A 52 6.12 -14.90 -2.47
N ARG A 53 7.04 -14.67 -3.39
CA ARG A 53 8.27 -15.46 -3.53
C ARG A 53 9.11 -15.44 -2.25
N VAL A 54 9.35 -14.26 -1.70
CA VAL A 54 10.21 -14.09 -0.52
C VAL A 54 9.54 -14.49 0.80
N LEU A 55 8.23 -14.67 0.84
CA LEU A 55 7.53 -15.18 2.00
C LEU A 55 7.73 -16.68 2.15
N LYS A 56 7.91 -17.16 3.39
CA LYS A 56 7.88 -18.59 3.74
C LYS A 56 6.48 -19.18 3.52
N PRO A 57 6.38 -20.49 3.25
CA PRO A 57 5.09 -21.19 3.30
C PRO A 57 4.39 -20.93 4.64
N GLY A 58 3.14 -20.50 4.59
CA GLY A 58 2.37 -20.09 5.78
C GLY A 58 2.60 -18.65 6.24
N GLY A 59 3.53 -17.90 5.63
CA GLY A 59 3.79 -16.49 5.91
C GLY A 59 2.67 -15.57 5.40
N TYR A 60 2.65 -14.35 5.90
CA TYR A 60 1.60 -13.37 5.61
C TYR A 60 2.14 -12.12 4.90
N ALA A 61 1.43 -11.70 3.86
CA ALA A 61 1.52 -10.34 3.34
C ALA A 61 0.45 -9.47 4.00
N VAL A 62 0.84 -8.27 4.45
CA VAL A 62 -0.08 -7.27 5.01
C VAL A 62 0.13 -5.96 4.27
N VAL A 63 -0.88 -5.50 3.58
CA VAL A 63 -0.84 -4.26 2.79
C VAL A 63 -1.82 -3.26 3.37
N LEU A 64 -1.32 -2.10 3.81
CA LEU A 64 -2.13 -0.94 4.17
C LEU A 64 -2.08 0.05 3.00
N GLU A 65 -3.23 0.35 2.41
CA GLU A 65 -3.29 1.25 1.28
C GLU A 65 -4.55 2.11 1.30
N PHE A 66 -4.54 3.20 0.55
CA PHE A 66 -5.72 4.03 0.36
C PHE A 66 -6.82 3.25 -0.37
N SER A 67 -8.03 3.54 0.00
CA SER A 67 -9.25 3.04 -0.62
C SER A 67 -10.29 4.16 -0.71
N LYS A 68 -11.44 3.87 -1.29
CA LYS A 68 -12.50 4.87 -1.45
C LYS A 68 -13.71 4.47 -0.62
N PRO A 69 -14.19 5.38 0.27
CA PRO A 69 -15.43 5.18 0.98
C PRO A 69 -16.59 4.88 0.03
N GLN A 70 -17.38 3.87 0.35
CA GLN A 70 -18.54 3.49 -0.47
C GLN A 70 -19.87 3.97 0.14
N GLN A 71 -19.89 4.24 1.45
CA GLN A 71 -21.11 4.57 2.19
C GLN A 71 -21.35 6.09 2.25
N PHE A 72 -22.63 6.46 2.23
CA PHE A 72 -23.08 7.82 2.56
C PHE A 72 -22.90 8.06 4.08
N PRO A 73 -22.48 9.26 4.51
CA PRO A 73 -22.08 10.45 3.75
C PRO A 73 -20.59 10.49 3.39
N PHE A 74 -19.80 9.50 3.85
CA PHE A 74 -18.33 9.51 3.74
C PHE A 74 -17.82 9.54 2.30
N LYS A 75 -18.52 8.89 1.37
CA LYS A 75 -18.22 8.93 -0.06
C LYS A 75 -18.27 10.36 -0.60
N GLN A 76 -19.29 11.12 -0.26
CA GLN A 76 -19.48 12.50 -0.72
C GLN A 76 -18.45 13.44 -0.11
N ILE A 77 -18.21 13.32 1.20
CA ILE A 77 -17.21 14.12 1.92
C ILE A 77 -15.81 13.86 1.34
N TYR A 78 -15.45 12.60 1.13
CA TYR A 78 -14.18 12.20 0.54
C TYR A 78 -14.01 12.78 -0.88
N SER A 79 -15.02 12.60 -1.75
CA SER A 79 -14.99 13.11 -3.12
C SER A 79 -14.87 14.64 -3.15
N PHE A 80 -15.59 15.34 -2.27
CA PHE A 80 -15.52 16.78 -2.16
C PHE A 80 -14.13 17.24 -1.69
N TYR A 81 -13.57 16.58 -0.66
CA TYR A 81 -12.24 16.88 -0.13
C TYR A 81 -11.15 16.72 -1.21
N PHE A 82 -11.14 15.57 -1.88
CA PHE A 82 -10.13 15.25 -2.89
C PHE A 82 -10.24 16.15 -4.14
N LYS A 83 -11.47 16.53 -4.52
CA LYS A 83 -11.72 17.34 -5.73
C LYS A 83 -11.48 18.83 -5.50
N PHE A 84 -11.83 19.36 -4.32
CA PHE A 84 -11.88 20.80 -4.11
C PHE A 84 -10.92 21.32 -3.04
N ILE A 85 -10.66 20.54 -2.00
CA ILE A 85 -9.84 20.99 -0.85
C ILE A 85 -8.37 20.64 -1.07
N LEU A 86 -8.07 19.38 -1.34
CA LEU A 86 -6.69 18.89 -1.44
C LEU A 86 -5.84 19.64 -2.47
N PRO A 87 -6.31 19.94 -3.70
CA PRO A 87 -5.53 20.71 -4.68
C PRO A 87 -5.23 22.14 -4.20
N LYS A 88 -6.20 22.79 -3.54
CA LYS A 88 -6.03 24.17 -3.01
C LYS A 88 -5.03 24.22 -1.86
N VAL A 89 -5.12 23.26 -0.92
CA VAL A 89 -4.20 23.14 0.19
C VAL A 89 -2.79 22.81 -0.32
N GLY A 90 -2.69 21.94 -1.30
CA GLY A 90 -1.43 21.59 -1.94
C GLY A 90 -0.74 22.79 -2.58
N SER A 91 -1.47 23.59 -3.34
CA SER A 91 -0.94 24.80 -3.99
C SER A 91 -0.51 25.89 -2.98
N TRP A 92 -1.08 25.92 -1.78
CA TRP A 92 -0.78 26.90 -0.76
C TRP A 92 0.42 26.49 0.13
N LEU A 93 0.57 25.17 0.41
CA LEU A 93 1.60 24.67 1.34
C LEU A 93 2.90 24.25 0.64
N SER A 94 2.86 23.94 -0.62
CA SER A 94 4.03 23.45 -1.35
C SER A 94 4.28 24.24 -2.63
N LYS A 95 5.55 24.56 -2.87
CA LYS A 95 6.00 25.11 -4.17
C LYS A 95 5.96 24.04 -5.28
N ASP A 96 5.86 22.75 -4.90
CA ASP A 96 5.76 21.62 -5.81
C ASP A 96 4.34 21.02 -5.71
N ASN A 97 3.52 21.32 -6.70
CA ASN A 97 2.15 20.83 -6.82
C ASN A 97 2.06 19.38 -7.31
N SER A 98 3.16 18.79 -7.78
CA SER A 98 3.15 17.47 -8.43
C SER A 98 2.72 16.36 -7.46
N ALA A 99 3.20 16.37 -6.22
CA ALA A 99 2.85 15.37 -5.22
C ALA A 99 1.36 15.38 -4.84
N TYR A 100 0.73 16.56 -4.82
CA TYR A 100 -0.69 16.71 -4.48
C TYR A 100 -1.64 16.37 -5.63
N GLN A 101 -1.16 16.41 -6.86
CA GLN A 101 -1.88 15.91 -8.04
C GLN A 101 -1.70 14.39 -8.18
N TYR A 102 -0.49 13.90 -7.98
CA TYR A 102 -0.15 12.49 -8.06
C TYR A 102 -0.94 11.61 -7.07
N LEU A 103 -1.15 12.08 -5.83
CA LEU A 103 -1.84 11.27 -4.82
C LEU A 103 -3.27 10.90 -5.22
N PRO A 104 -4.17 11.84 -5.61
CA PRO A 104 -5.50 11.49 -6.08
C PRO A 104 -5.47 10.54 -7.29
N GLU A 105 -4.62 10.81 -8.27
CA GLU A 105 -4.51 10.01 -9.49
C GLU A 105 -4.06 8.58 -9.19
N SER A 106 -3.03 8.40 -8.34
CA SER A 106 -2.54 7.07 -7.95
C SER A 106 -3.56 6.28 -7.14
N VAL A 107 -4.33 6.95 -6.26
CA VAL A 107 -5.41 6.33 -5.49
C VAL A 107 -6.59 5.96 -6.42
N ASP A 108 -6.86 6.78 -7.44
CA ASP A 108 -7.92 6.52 -8.41
C ASP A 108 -7.61 5.35 -9.33
N ALA A 109 -6.36 5.18 -9.72
CA ALA A 109 -5.89 4.08 -10.55
C ALA A 109 -5.73 2.75 -9.79
N PHE A 110 -5.52 2.82 -8.48
CA PHE A 110 -5.27 1.61 -7.67
C PHE A 110 -6.53 0.75 -7.51
N PRO A 111 -6.46 -0.56 -7.78
CA PRO A 111 -7.55 -1.48 -7.50
C PRO A 111 -7.75 -1.61 -5.98
N TYR A 112 -8.93 -1.31 -5.47
CA TYR A 112 -9.25 -1.42 -4.03
C TYR A 112 -10.40 -2.40 -3.78
N GLY A 113 -10.56 -2.81 -2.51
CA GLY A 113 -11.61 -3.75 -2.11
C GLY A 113 -11.46 -5.10 -2.80
N ASN A 114 -12.54 -5.62 -3.35
CA ASN A 114 -12.56 -6.94 -4.00
C ASN A 114 -11.64 -7.00 -5.24
N ALA A 115 -11.45 -5.88 -5.95
CA ALA A 115 -10.54 -5.84 -7.09
C ALA A 115 -9.10 -6.16 -6.65
N PHE A 116 -8.63 -5.57 -5.55
CA PHE A 116 -7.29 -5.86 -5.04
C PHE A 116 -7.18 -7.26 -4.42
N LEU A 117 -8.24 -7.78 -3.78
CA LEU A 117 -8.28 -9.17 -3.32
C LEU A 117 -8.10 -10.16 -4.47
N ASN A 118 -8.71 -9.88 -5.63
CA ASN A 118 -8.52 -10.70 -6.84
C ASN A 118 -7.06 -10.66 -7.34
N VAL A 119 -6.43 -9.48 -7.32
CA VAL A 119 -5.01 -9.35 -7.71
C VAL A 119 -4.10 -10.13 -6.75
N LEU A 120 -4.35 -10.06 -5.43
CA LEU A 120 -3.63 -10.88 -4.45
C LEU A 120 -3.81 -12.39 -4.72
N SER A 121 -5.03 -12.83 -5.00
CA SER A 121 -5.30 -14.25 -5.31
C SER A 121 -4.59 -14.68 -6.59
N GLN A 122 -4.55 -13.85 -7.62
CA GLN A 122 -3.82 -14.11 -8.87
C GLN A 122 -2.30 -14.15 -8.68
N ALA A 123 -1.77 -13.40 -7.71
CA ALA A 123 -0.37 -13.47 -7.32
C ALA A 123 -0.01 -14.73 -6.51
N GLY A 124 -1.00 -15.56 -6.15
CA GLY A 124 -0.82 -16.85 -5.46
C GLY A 124 -1.27 -16.86 -4.00
N PHE A 125 -1.67 -15.73 -3.43
CA PHE A 125 -2.09 -15.67 -2.03
C PHE A 125 -3.43 -16.38 -1.79
N SER A 126 -3.48 -17.13 -0.71
CA SER A 126 -4.69 -17.73 -0.15
C SER A 126 -5.24 -16.93 1.02
N GLN A 127 -6.45 -17.26 1.47
CA GLN A 127 -7.10 -16.64 2.64
C GLN A 127 -7.08 -15.10 2.60
N VAL A 128 -7.22 -14.52 1.40
CA VAL A 128 -7.19 -13.08 1.21
C VAL A 128 -8.38 -12.41 1.90
N LYS A 129 -8.10 -11.31 2.63
CA LYS A 129 -9.12 -10.55 3.37
C LYS A 129 -8.85 -9.06 3.23
N ALA A 130 -9.91 -8.26 3.30
CA ALA A 130 -9.83 -6.81 3.38
C ALA A 130 -10.56 -6.32 4.62
N GLN A 131 -9.98 -5.38 5.33
CA GLN A 131 -10.57 -4.68 6.47
C GLN A 131 -10.50 -3.18 6.21
N ASN A 132 -11.66 -2.53 6.11
CA ASN A 132 -11.74 -1.09 5.95
C ASN A 132 -11.39 -0.38 7.25
N LEU A 133 -10.61 0.70 7.13
CA LEU A 133 -10.27 1.62 8.20
C LEU A 133 -10.84 3.01 7.89
N THR A 134 -11.07 3.80 8.94
CA THR A 134 -11.45 5.22 8.80
C THR A 134 -12.59 5.40 7.79
N PHE A 135 -13.69 4.69 7.99
CA PHE A 135 -14.89 4.71 7.13
C PHE A 135 -14.62 4.33 5.66
N GLY A 136 -13.52 3.60 5.38
CA GLY A 136 -13.15 3.15 4.04
C GLY A 136 -12.20 4.10 3.29
N ILE A 137 -11.58 5.07 3.96
CA ILE A 137 -10.53 5.92 3.36
C ILE A 137 -9.24 5.13 3.14
N SER A 138 -8.99 4.15 3.98
CA SER A 138 -7.90 3.19 3.81
C SER A 138 -8.38 1.77 4.15
N SER A 139 -7.63 0.79 3.71
CA SER A 139 -7.92 -0.62 3.97
C SER A 139 -6.64 -1.39 4.27
N ILE A 140 -6.74 -2.35 5.18
CA ILE A 140 -5.72 -3.38 5.38
C ILE A 140 -6.16 -4.60 4.57
N TYR A 141 -5.24 -5.08 3.74
CA TYR A 141 -5.39 -6.33 3.01
C TYR A 141 -4.40 -7.34 3.55
N THR A 142 -4.83 -8.57 3.72
CA THR A 142 -3.99 -9.68 4.17
C THR A 142 -4.11 -10.84 3.18
N GLY A 143 -3.00 -11.53 2.95
CA GLY A 143 -2.96 -12.76 2.18
C GLY A 143 -1.93 -13.72 2.76
N LYS A 144 -2.19 -15.01 2.70
CA LYS A 144 -1.30 -16.06 3.20
C LYS A 144 -0.67 -16.80 2.02
N LYS A 145 0.64 -17.06 2.11
CA LYS A 145 1.32 -17.99 1.21
C LYS A 145 1.04 -19.43 1.55
#